data_1880f89bdf044f7cb87ff1091dd67358
#
_entry.id   1880f89bdf044f7cb87ff1091dd67358
#
_cell.length_a   1.000
_cell.length_b   1.000
_cell.length_c   1.000
_cell.angle_alpha   90.00
_cell.angle_beta   90.00
_cell.angle_gamma   90.00
#
_symmetry.space_group_name_H-M   'P 1'
#
loop_
_entity.id
_entity.type
_entity.pdbx_description
1 polymer ?
#
loop_
_entity_poly.entity_id
_entity_poly.type
_entity_poly.pdbx_seq_one_letter_code
_entity_poly.pdbx_strand_id
1 'polypeptide(L)'
;MGKLFGTDGIRGIAGQTLTAELAFHVGQAVAAVLTEEKGSRPLITIGKDTRISSDMLEAALMAGICSVGGDVMPLGTIPTPAVAFLTVQQQADAGIVISASHNPYAYNGIKVFNAQGYKLSDEMEGRVEDLILNHAELPAAVDGAVGRRHHGMHALHSAYIRHLLGSIDCDLTGLRVLVDCANGAASATAPDLFRALPLQADFI
;
A
#
# COMPACT_ATOMS: atom_id res chain seq x y z
N MET A 1 0.50 16.74 -15.31
CA MET A 1 -0.39 15.65 -14.87
C MET A 1 -0.12 14.49 -15.82
N GLY A 2 0.29 13.34 -15.30
CA GLY A 2 0.64 12.16 -16.09
C GLY A 2 -0.56 11.56 -16.83
N LYS A 3 -0.31 10.63 -17.73
CA LYS A 3 -1.37 9.91 -18.46
C LYS A 3 -1.98 8.77 -17.64
N LEU A 4 -1.21 8.20 -16.68
CA LEU A 4 -1.64 7.13 -15.77
C LEU A 4 -1.82 7.64 -14.34
N PHE A 5 -0.81 8.35 -13.80
CA PHE A 5 -0.88 8.92 -12.46
C PHE A 5 -1.68 10.22 -12.45
N GLY A 6 -2.81 10.19 -11.76
CA GLY A 6 -3.55 11.39 -11.38
C GLY A 6 -3.11 11.92 -10.02
N THR A 7 -3.80 12.95 -9.51
CA THR A 7 -3.57 13.52 -8.17
C THR A 7 -3.61 12.46 -7.06
N ASP A 8 -4.42 11.41 -7.26
CA ASP A 8 -4.68 10.34 -6.30
C ASP A 8 -4.11 8.97 -6.72
N GLY A 9 -3.07 8.95 -7.53
CA GLY A 9 -2.49 7.72 -8.08
C GLY A 9 -3.22 7.22 -9.33
N ILE A 10 -3.01 5.97 -9.68
CA ILE A 10 -3.67 5.30 -10.81
C ILE A 10 -5.02 4.80 -10.32
N ARG A 11 -6.12 5.22 -10.97
CA ARG A 11 -7.48 4.77 -10.63
C ARG A 11 -8.21 4.24 -11.86
N GLY A 12 -9.06 3.24 -11.65
CA GLY A 12 -9.87 2.67 -12.72
C GLY A 12 -10.89 1.65 -12.23
N ILE A 13 -11.72 1.17 -13.16
CA ILE A 13 -12.60 0.04 -12.91
C ILE A 13 -11.74 -1.22 -12.89
N ALA A 14 -11.78 -1.93 -11.77
CA ALA A 14 -10.96 -3.13 -11.58
C ALA A 14 -11.32 -4.23 -12.59
N GLY A 15 -10.31 -4.82 -13.20
CA GLY A 15 -10.46 -5.84 -14.25
C GLY A 15 -10.80 -5.28 -15.65
N GLN A 16 -11.02 -3.96 -15.76
CA GLN A 16 -11.33 -3.31 -17.05
C GLN A 16 -10.25 -2.29 -17.44
N THR A 17 -10.10 -1.23 -16.67
CA THR A 17 -9.08 -0.19 -16.90
C THR A 17 -7.94 -0.28 -15.91
N LEU A 18 -8.17 -0.81 -14.72
CA LEU A 18 -7.15 -1.17 -13.75
C LEU A 18 -7.08 -2.72 -13.70
N THR A 19 -6.25 -3.27 -14.55
CA THR A 19 -6.10 -4.72 -14.74
C THR A 19 -4.97 -5.29 -13.87
N ALA A 20 -4.95 -6.62 -13.70
CA ALA A 20 -3.82 -7.31 -13.08
C ALA A 20 -2.51 -7.12 -13.86
N GLU A 21 -2.60 -7.07 -15.21
CA GLU A 21 -1.44 -6.82 -16.07
C GLU A 21 -0.86 -5.41 -15.82
N LEU A 22 -1.71 -4.37 -15.77
CA LEU A 22 -1.27 -3.02 -15.43
C LEU A 22 -0.64 -2.98 -14.04
N ALA A 23 -1.24 -3.62 -13.05
CA ALA A 23 -0.69 -3.69 -11.70
C ALA A 23 0.68 -4.40 -11.66
N PHE A 24 0.85 -5.49 -12.42
CA PHE A 24 2.14 -6.15 -12.59
C PHE A 24 3.20 -5.20 -13.13
N HIS A 25 2.90 -4.48 -14.22
CA HIS A 25 3.83 -3.52 -14.80
C HIS A 25 4.11 -2.32 -13.87
N VAL A 26 3.13 -1.86 -13.10
CA VAL A 26 3.36 -0.85 -12.05
C VAL A 26 4.36 -1.36 -11.02
N GLY A 27 4.18 -2.61 -10.56
CA GLY A 27 5.12 -3.23 -9.62
C GLY A 27 6.54 -3.33 -10.18
N GLN A 28 6.69 -3.76 -11.42
CA GLN A 28 7.98 -3.81 -12.12
C GLN A 28 8.63 -2.42 -12.23
N ALA A 29 7.88 -1.45 -12.73
CA ALA A 29 8.42 -0.11 -12.99
C ALA A 29 8.82 0.61 -11.69
N VAL A 30 7.99 0.52 -10.63
CA VAL A 30 8.34 1.09 -9.31
C VAL A 30 9.62 0.47 -8.77
N ALA A 31 9.73 -0.87 -8.77
CA ALA A 31 10.92 -1.55 -8.27
C ALA A 31 12.18 -1.23 -9.11
N ALA A 32 12.05 -1.13 -10.42
CA ALA A 32 13.16 -0.78 -11.32
C ALA A 32 13.68 0.64 -11.05
N VAL A 33 12.77 1.63 -10.98
CA VAL A 33 13.12 3.03 -10.68
C VAL A 33 13.80 3.15 -9.32
N LEU A 34 13.28 2.48 -8.29
CA LEU A 34 13.89 2.49 -6.96
C LEU A 34 15.25 1.78 -6.92
N THR A 35 15.42 0.69 -7.69
CA THR A 35 16.71 0.01 -7.81
C THR A 35 17.76 0.92 -8.43
N GLU A 36 17.39 1.66 -9.47
CA GLU A 36 18.27 2.63 -10.13
C GLU A 36 18.68 3.75 -9.17
N GLU A 37 17.72 4.34 -8.44
CA GLU A 37 17.99 5.41 -7.48
C GLU A 37 18.88 4.97 -6.32
N LYS A 38 18.61 3.80 -5.76
CA LYS A 38 19.29 3.30 -4.57
C LYS A 38 20.60 2.58 -4.89
N GLY A 39 20.74 2.04 -6.09
CA GLY A 39 21.84 1.15 -6.46
C GLY A 39 21.83 -0.22 -5.77
N SER A 40 20.69 -0.61 -5.18
CA SER A 40 20.53 -1.88 -4.48
C SER A 40 19.07 -2.33 -4.48
N ARG A 41 18.82 -3.57 -4.07
CA ARG A 41 17.49 -4.17 -3.97
C ARG A 41 16.56 -3.32 -3.09
N PRO A 42 15.42 -2.83 -3.61
CA PRO A 42 14.45 -2.09 -2.82
C PRO A 42 13.55 -3.02 -2.01
N LEU A 43 13.08 -2.54 -0.84
CA LEU A 43 11.99 -3.11 -0.08
C LEU A 43 10.74 -2.25 -0.26
N ILE A 44 9.63 -2.87 -0.65
CA ILE A 44 8.36 -2.18 -0.92
C ILE A 44 7.26 -2.76 -0.03
N THR A 45 6.62 -1.91 0.78
CA THR A 45 5.43 -2.31 1.55
C THR A 45 4.17 -2.21 0.68
N ILE A 46 3.20 -3.10 0.87
CA ILE A 46 1.91 -3.06 0.16
C ILE A 46 0.78 -3.26 1.16
N GLY A 47 -0.11 -2.26 1.26
CA GLY A 47 -1.36 -2.37 2.00
C GLY A 47 -2.56 -2.19 1.08
N LYS A 48 -3.73 -2.69 1.52
CA LYS A 48 -4.94 -2.68 0.71
C LYS A 48 -6.19 -2.40 1.53
N ASP A 49 -7.25 -1.99 0.85
CA ASP A 49 -8.59 -1.96 1.42
C ASP A 49 -9.31 -3.32 1.24
N THR A 50 -10.56 -3.37 1.63
CA THR A 50 -11.40 -4.58 1.67
C THR A 50 -12.04 -4.94 0.33
N ARG A 51 -11.81 -4.20 -0.75
CA ARG A 51 -12.39 -4.47 -2.07
C ARG A 51 -11.94 -5.84 -2.57
N ILE A 52 -12.84 -6.60 -3.15
CA ILE A 52 -12.56 -7.94 -3.69
C ILE A 52 -11.43 -7.93 -4.74
N SER A 53 -11.31 -6.84 -5.51
CA SER A 53 -10.24 -6.68 -6.51
C SER A 53 -8.87 -6.41 -5.90
N SER A 54 -8.79 -6.05 -4.61
CA SER A 54 -7.53 -5.70 -3.97
C SER A 54 -6.58 -6.89 -3.86
N ASP A 55 -7.11 -8.11 -3.66
CA ASP A 55 -6.30 -9.34 -3.63
C ASP A 55 -5.63 -9.62 -4.97
N MET A 56 -6.37 -9.47 -6.07
CA MET A 56 -5.85 -9.65 -7.42
C MET A 56 -4.74 -8.63 -7.74
N LEU A 57 -4.99 -7.37 -7.41
CA LEU A 57 -4.03 -6.29 -7.67
C LEU A 57 -2.77 -6.43 -6.80
N GLU A 58 -2.92 -6.82 -5.52
CA GLU A 58 -1.80 -7.09 -4.62
C GLU A 58 -0.91 -8.22 -5.16
N ALA A 59 -1.52 -9.34 -5.56
CA ALA A 59 -0.77 -10.47 -6.11
C ALA A 59 0.00 -10.08 -7.38
N ALA A 60 -0.61 -9.29 -8.27
CA ALA A 60 0.02 -8.82 -9.50
C ALA A 60 1.18 -7.85 -9.21
N LEU A 61 0.99 -6.86 -8.33
CA LEU A 61 2.04 -5.95 -7.89
C LEU A 61 3.23 -6.71 -7.28
N MET A 62 2.96 -7.65 -6.36
CA MET A 62 4.02 -8.45 -5.74
C MET A 62 4.80 -9.26 -6.78
N ALA A 63 4.11 -9.90 -7.73
CA ALA A 63 4.76 -10.63 -8.80
C ALA A 63 5.65 -9.72 -9.65
N GLY A 64 5.14 -8.53 -10.03
CA GLY A 64 5.90 -7.52 -10.78
C GLY A 64 7.16 -7.07 -10.05
N ILE A 65 7.04 -6.68 -8.77
CA ILE A 65 8.17 -6.26 -7.94
C ILE A 65 9.23 -7.37 -7.85
N CYS A 66 8.82 -8.58 -7.51
CA CYS A 66 9.74 -9.69 -7.33
C CYS A 66 10.42 -10.10 -8.64
N SER A 67 9.75 -9.98 -9.79
CA SER A 67 10.27 -10.37 -11.10
C SER A 67 11.49 -9.56 -11.56
N VAL A 68 11.65 -8.35 -11.02
CA VAL A 68 12.81 -7.48 -11.31
C VAL A 68 13.75 -7.32 -10.09
N GLY A 69 13.59 -8.18 -9.09
CA GLY A 69 14.51 -8.29 -7.95
C GLY A 69 14.18 -7.42 -6.73
N GLY A 70 13.07 -6.69 -6.72
CA GLY A 70 12.60 -5.97 -5.53
C GLY A 70 12.00 -6.91 -4.48
N ASP A 71 12.21 -6.62 -3.21
CA ASP A 71 11.57 -7.33 -2.09
C ASP A 71 10.24 -6.68 -1.74
N VAL A 72 9.28 -7.48 -1.27
CA VAL A 72 7.94 -6.99 -0.93
C VAL A 72 7.51 -7.42 0.47
N MET A 73 6.88 -6.50 1.20
CA MET A 73 6.31 -6.73 2.52
C MET A 73 4.80 -6.42 2.48
N PRO A 74 3.94 -7.43 2.34
CA PRO A 74 2.49 -7.21 2.38
C PRO A 74 2.04 -6.88 3.80
N LEU A 75 1.25 -5.81 3.92
CA LEU A 75 0.66 -5.32 5.16
C LEU A 75 -0.78 -5.84 5.36
N GLY A 76 -1.36 -6.45 4.33
CA GLY A 76 -2.75 -6.89 4.33
C GLY A 76 -3.76 -5.74 4.28
N THR A 77 -4.96 -5.98 4.80
CA THR A 77 -6.01 -4.96 4.90
C THR A 77 -5.65 -3.98 6.01
N ILE A 78 -5.38 -2.72 5.64
CA ILE A 78 -4.92 -1.70 6.57
C ILE A 78 -5.21 -0.29 5.99
N PRO A 79 -5.53 0.72 6.81
CA PRO A 79 -5.80 2.07 6.33
C PRO A 79 -4.59 2.72 5.64
N THR A 80 -4.87 3.62 4.69
CA THR A 80 -3.84 4.37 3.95
C THR A 80 -2.76 5.01 4.84
N PRO A 81 -3.08 5.72 5.95
CA PRO A 81 -2.05 6.28 6.82
C PRO A 81 -1.17 5.23 7.50
N ALA A 82 -1.69 4.02 7.71
CA ALA A 82 -0.89 2.93 8.24
C ALA A 82 0.20 2.47 7.27
N VAL A 83 -0.09 2.45 5.97
CA VAL A 83 0.92 2.12 4.95
C VAL A 83 2.04 3.16 4.97
N ALA A 84 1.70 4.46 4.98
CA ALA A 84 2.70 5.53 5.07
C ALA A 84 3.57 5.39 6.33
N PHE A 85 2.94 5.20 7.50
CA PHE A 85 3.63 5.01 8.77
C PHE A 85 4.55 3.78 8.77
N LEU A 86 4.04 2.63 8.31
CA LEU A 86 4.79 1.38 8.31
C LEU A 86 5.92 1.38 7.27
N THR A 87 5.77 2.07 6.15
CA THR A 87 6.84 2.28 5.18
C THR A 87 8.05 2.94 5.86
N VAL A 88 7.82 4.02 6.59
CA VAL A 88 8.87 4.71 7.36
C VAL A 88 9.43 3.82 8.47
N GLN A 89 8.56 3.21 9.27
CA GLN A 89 8.96 2.40 10.42
C GLN A 89 9.81 1.18 10.00
N GLN A 90 9.47 0.54 8.89
CA GLN A 90 10.19 -0.62 8.36
C GLN A 90 11.40 -0.24 7.51
N GLN A 91 11.70 1.06 7.38
CA GLN A 91 12.77 1.57 6.52
C GLN A 91 12.65 1.05 5.08
N ALA A 92 11.40 0.90 4.61
CA ALA A 92 11.14 0.50 3.24
C ALA A 92 11.39 1.67 2.28
N ASP A 93 11.75 1.36 1.06
CA ASP A 93 12.09 2.35 0.03
C ASP A 93 10.83 2.98 -0.58
N ALA A 94 9.73 2.26 -0.56
CA ALA A 94 8.41 2.77 -0.95
C ALA A 94 7.26 2.01 -0.25
N GLY A 95 6.09 2.64 -0.25
CA GLY A 95 4.84 2.02 0.17
C GLY A 95 3.77 2.12 -0.91
N ILE A 96 3.08 1.02 -1.19
CA ILE A 96 1.98 0.98 -2.13
C ILE A 96 0.66 0.78 -1.40
N VAL A 97 -0.34 1.59 -1.73
CA VAL A 97 -1.72 1.44 -1.24
C VAL A 97 -2.64 1.05 -2.38
N ILE A 98 -3.37 -0.03 -2.20
CA ILE A 98 -4.41 -0.48 -3.12
C ILE A 98 -5.76 -0.07 -2.55
N SER A 99 -6.30 1.03 -3.06
CA SER A 99 -7.59 1.57 -2.65
C SER A 99 -8.08 2.66 -3.60
N ALA A 100 -9.38 2.76 -3.77
CA ALA A 100 -10.04 3.88 -4.44
C ALA A 100 -10.79 4.79 -3.45
N SER A 101 -10.43 4.78 -2.16
CA SER A 101 -11.05 5.62 -1.13
C SER A 101 -12.57 5.39 -1.06
N HIS A 102 -13.37 6.44 -1.31
CA HIS A 102 -14.84 6.43 -1.27
C HIS A 102 -15.53 6.18 -2.62
N ASN A 103 -14.76 5.85 -3.67
CA ASN A 103 -15.34 5.51 -4.96
C ASN A 103 -16.21 4.24 -4.88
N PRO A 104 -17.19 4.05 -5.79
CA PRO A 104 -17.98 2.82 -5.85
C PRO A 104 -17.10 1.56 -5.86
N TYR A 105 -17.64 0.45 -5.37
CA TYR A 105 -16.88 -0.79 -5.14
C TYR A 105 -16.20 -1.38 -6.40
N ALA A 106 -16.74 -1.08 -7.59
CA ALA A 106 -16.18 -1.52 -8.87
C ALA A 106 -14.82 -0.85 -9.20
N TYR A 107 -14.54 0.30 -8.59
CA TYR A 107 -13.28 1.00 -8.76
C TYR A 107 -12.22 0.49 -7.80
N ASN A 108 -10.98 0.60 -8.21
CA ASN A 108 -9.82 0.48 -7.31
C ASN A 108 -8.73 1.47 -7.75
N GLY A 109 -7.65 1.53 -6.99
CA GLY A 109 -6.53 2.43 -7.29
C GLY A 109 -5.22 1.95 -6.70
N ILE A 110 -4.13 2.46 -7.25
CA ILE A 110 -2.77 2.20 -6.77
C ILE A 110 -2.12 3.55 -6.51
N LYS A 111 -1.71 3.79 -5.26
CA LYS A 111 -0.93 4.96 -4.85
C LYS A 111 0.43 4.51 -4.38
N VAL A 112 1.46 5.29 -4.68
CA VAL A 112 2.82 5.01 -4.26
C VAL A 112 3.31 6.13 -3.33
N PHE A 113 3.84 5.75 -2.18
CA PHE A 113 4.52 6.61 -1.22
C PHE A 113 6.03 6.38 -1.31
N ASN A 114 6.80 7.42 -1.07
CA ASN A 114 8.25 7.35 -0.94
C ASN A 114 8.66 6.82 0.45
N ALA A 115 9.98 6.65 0.67
CA ALA A 115 10.54 6.17 1.93
C ALA A 115 10.21 7.05 3.15
N GLN A 116 9.79 8.29 2.96
CA GLN A 116 9.36 9.21 4.02
C GLN A 116 7.84 9.17 4.27
N GLY A 117 7.10 8.31 3.57
CA GLY A 117 5.65 8.17 3.73
C GLY A 117 4.83 9.26 3.02
N TYR A 118 5.44 10.06 2.16
CA TYR A 118 4.75 11.05 1.33
C TYR A 118 4.45 10.49 -0.07
N LYS A 119 3.51 11.12 -0.78
CA LYS A 119 3.25 10.82 -2.19
C LYS A 119 4.58 10.82 -2.96
N LEU A 120 4.73 9.89 -3.88
CA LEU A 120 5.86 9.86 -4.80
C LEU A 120 5.95 11.20 -5.57
N SER A 121 7.16 11.69 -5.82
CA SER A 121 7.34 12.93 -6.57
C SER A 121 6.82 12.80 -8.01
N ASP A 122 6.36 13.90 -8.59
CA ASP A 122 5.87 13.90 -9.97
C ASP A 122 6.96 13.46 -10.96
N GLU A 123 8.23 13.71 -10.65
CA GLU A 123 9.38 13.23 -11.44
C GLU A 123 9.47 11.69 -11.40
N MET A 124 9.39 11.10 -10.21
CA MET A 124 9.43 9.65 -10.06
C MET A 124 8.18 8.97 -10.66
N GLU A 125 6.99 9.57 -10.46
CA GLU A 125 5.76 9.09 -11.12
C GLU A 125 5.92 9.12 -12.63
N GLY A 126 6.52 10.18 -13.21
CA GLY A 126 6.79 10.29 -14.64
C GLY A 126 7.71 9.18 -15.14
N ARG A 127 8.80 8.88 -14.42
CA ARG A 127 9.71 7.78 -14.79
C ARG A 127 9.02 6.41 -14.77
N VAL A 128 8.21 6.15 -13.74
CA VAL A 128 7.41 4.92 -13.65
C VAL A 128 6.42 4.84 -14.81
N GLU A 129 5.74 5.94 -15.11
CA GLU A 129 4.76 6.02 -16.20
C GLU A 129 5.42 5.80 -17.57
N ASP A 130 6.59 6.39 -17.81
CA ASP A 130 7.33 6.24 -19.06
C ASP A 130 7.74 4.77 -19.30
N LEU A 131 8.16 4.05 -18.27
CA LEU A 131 8.48 2.63 -18.38
C LEU A 131 7.25 1.80 -18.78
N ILE A 132 6.07 2.11 -18.22
CA ILE A 132 4.83 1.41 -18.48
C ILE A 132 4.32 1.72 -19.91
N LEU A 133 4.21 3.00 -20.26
CA LEU A 133 3.61 3.45 -21.53
C LEU A 133 4.47 3.11 -22.75
N ASN A 134 5.80 3.09 -22.58
CA ASN A 134 6.71 2.73 -23.65
C ASN A 134 6.97 1.22 -23.72
N HIS A 135 6.25 0.41 -22.92
CA HIS A 135 6.44 -1.05 -22.85
C HIS A 135 7.91 -1.44 -22.68
N ALA A 136 8.62 -0.74 -21.78
CA ALA A 136 10.04 -0.96 -21.57
C ALA A 136 10.31 -2.41 -21.13
N GLU A 137 11.20 -3.08 -21.82
CA GLU A 137 11.69 -4.39 -21.39
C GLU A 137 12.63 -4.21 -20.19
N LEU A 138 12.14 -4.59 -19.02
CA LEU A 138 12.92 -4.56 -17.79
C LEU A 138 13.63 -5.92 -17.61
N PRO A 139 14.93 -5.91 -17.22
CA PRO A 139 15.67 -7.14 -17.04
C PRO A 139 15.05 -7.99 -15.93
N ALA A 140 14.68 -9.21 -16.27
CA ALA A 140 14.16 -10.17 -15.30
C ALA A 140 15.26 -10.59 -14.32
N ALA A 141 14.91 -10.60 -13.04
CA ALA A 141 15.77 -11.21 -12.03
C ALA A 141 15.76 -12.73 -12.17
N VAL A 142 16.92 -13.37 -12.02
CA VAL A 142 17.08 -14.82 -12.13
C VAL A 142 17.69 -15.40 -10.85
N ASP A 143 17.40 -16.65 -10.59
CA ASP A 143 17.95 -17.41 -9.44
C ASP A 143 17.81 -16.64 -8.11
N GLY A 144 18.90 -16.47 -7.39
CA GLY A 144 18.96 -15.76 -6.11
C GLY A 144 18.70 -14.26 -6.20
N ALA A 145 18.61 -13.66 -7.40
CA ALA A 145 18.28 -12.26 -7.62
C ALA A 145 16.76 -12.00 -7.61
N VAL A 146 15.92 -13.00 -7.77
CA VAL A 146 14.46 -12.86 -7.66
C VAL A 146 14.11 -12.28 -6.29
N GLY A 147 13.19 -11.32 -6.27
CA GLY A 147 12.74 -10.66 -5.05
C GLY A 147 11.99 -11.61 -4.11
N ARG A 148 11.94 -11.25 -2.83
CA ARG A 148 11.35 -12.07 -1.78
C ARG A 148 10.11 -11.41 -1.18
N ARG A 149 9.14 -12.24 -0.82
CA ARG A 149 8.02 -11.82 0.01
C ARG A 149 8.40 -11.98 1.49
N HIS A 150 8.39 -10.87 2.22
CA HIS A 150 8.58 -10.86 3.67
C HIS A 150 7.28 -11.20 4.41
N HIS A 151 7.41 -11.68 5.64
CA HIS A 151 6.30 -12.06 6.50
C HIS A 151 6.31 -11.20 7.77
N GLY A 152 5.17 -11.14 8.50
CA GLY A 152 5.10 -10.40 9.76
C GLY A 152 3.90 -9.47 9.92
N MET A 153 2.90 -9.59 9.07
CA MET A 153 1.71 -8.74 9.01
C MET A 153 1.08 -8.45 10.38
N HIS A 154 0.92 -9.48 11.23
CA HIS A 154 0.29 -9.31 12.55
C HIS A 154 1.10 -8.36 13.47
N ALA A 155 2.43 -8.49 13.48
CA ALA A 155 3.29 -7.59 14.25
C ALA A 155 3.22 -6.14 13.74
N LEU A 156 3.05 -5.95 12.42
CA LEU A 156 2.95 -4.64 11.79
C LEU A 156 1.62 -3.95 12.12
N HIS A 157 0.50 -4.68 12.11
CA HIS A 157 -0.79 -4.16 12.59
C HIS A 157 -0.69 -3.69 14.05
N SER A 158 -0.12 -4.51 14.92
CA SER A 158 0.09 -4.16 16.32
C SER A 158 1.00 -2.93 16.49
N ALA A 159 2.01 -2.75 15.63
CA ALA A 159 2.88 -1.58 15.66
C ALA A 159 2.12 -0.29 15.28
N TYR A 160 1.26 -0.36 14.28
CA TYR A 160 0.40 0.76 13.91
C TYR A 160 -0.59 1.13 15.01
N ILE A 161 -1.25 0.14 15.63
CA ILE A 161 -2.16 0.38 16.75
C ILE A 161 -1.43 1.05 17.93
N ARG A 162 -0.25 0.57 18.30
CA ARG A 162 0.56 1.21 19.36
C ARG A 162 0.93 2.66 19.01
N HIS A 163 1.22 2.95 17.75
CA HIS A 163 1.48 4.31 17.29
C HIS A 163 0.27 5.21 17.50
N LEU A 164 -0.93 4.74 17.11
CA LEU A 164 -2.17 5.49 17.30
C LEU A 164 -2.47 5.73 18.79
N LEU A 165 -2.32 4.70 19.63
CA LEU A 165 -2.51 4.83 21.07
C LEU A 165 -1.55 5.87 21.68
N GLY A 166 -0.31 5.90 21.21
CA GLY A 166 0.69 6.88 21.65
C GLY A 166 0.44 8.32 21.20
N SER A 167 -0.49 8.55 20.27
CA SER A 167 -0.89 9.88 19.81
C SER A 167 -2.06 10.49 20.61
N ILE A 168 -2.66 9.71 21.53
CA ILE A 168 -3.79 10.13 22.35
C ILE A 168 -3.25 10.60 23.69
N ASP A 169 -3.48 11.87 24.04
CA ASP A 169 -3.01 12.53 25.25
C ASP A 169 -4.13 13.02 26.19
N CYS A 170 -5.37 12.59 25.93
CA CYS A 170 -6.54 12.99 26.70
C CYS A 170 -7.21 11.80 27.41
N ASP A 171 -7.95 12.07 28.49
CA ASP A 171 -8.76 11.08 29.18
C ASP A 171 -10.04 10.78 28.40
N LEU A 172 -10.23 9.52 28.02
CA LEU A 172 -11.40 9.00 27.32
C LEU A 172 -12.34 8.20 28.22
N THR A 173 -12.08 8.18 29.53
CA THR A 173 -12.86 7.41 30.50
C THR A 173 -14.32 7.81 30.51
N GLY A 174 -15.22 6.85 30.40
CA GLY A 174 -16.68 7.07 30.42
C GLY A 174 -17.29 7.49 29.07
N LEU A 175 -16.47 7.67 28.02
CA LEU A 175 -17.01 7.88 26.68
C LEU A 175 -17.68 6.59 26.15
N ARG A 176 -18.79 6.80 25.46
CA ARG A 176 -19.45 5.75 24.67
C ARG A 176 -19.48 6.17 23.22
N VAL A 177 -18.95 5.32 22.36
CA VAL A 177 -18.81 5.59 20.92
C VAL A 177 -19.44 4.48 20.10
N LEU A 178 -20.07 4.83 19.00
CA LEU A 178 -20.47 3.93 17.96
C LEU A 178 -19.53 4.12 16.77
N VAL A 179 -18.87 3.03 16.34
CA VAL A 179 -17.88 3.05 15.29
C VAL A 179 -18.42 2.35 14.05
N ASP A 180 -18.66 3.14 13.00
CA ASP A 180 -18.96 2.62 11.67
C ASP A 180 -17.70 2.64 10.81
N CYS A 181 -17.14 1.47 10.52
CA CYS A 181 -16.00 1.32 9.63
C CYS A 181 -16.40 1.27 8.15
N ALA A 182 -17.69 1.33 7.82
CA ALA A 182 -18.23 1.22 6.47
C ALA A 182 -17.65 0.00 5.68
N ASN A 183 -17.33 -1.08 6.38
CA ASN A 183 -16.58 -2.23 5.83
C ASN A 183 -15.27 -1.84 5.11
N GLY A 184 -14.71 -0.67 5.38
CA GLY A 184 -13.48 -0.17 4.78
C GLY A 184 -12.21 -0.74 5.44
N ALA A 185 -11.05 -0.25 5.02
CA ALA A 185 -9.75 -0.74 5.48
C ALA A 185 -9.54 -0.61 7.00
N ALA A 186 -10.21 0.35 7.67
CA ALA A 186 -10.16 0.53 9.11
C ALA A 186 -10.81 -0.63 9.89
N SER A 187 -11.71 -1.40 9.27
CA SER A 187 -12.37 -2.55 9.91
C SER A 187 -11.38 -3.60 10.44
N ALA A 188 -10.20 -3.69 9.84
CA ALA A 188 -9.16 -4.62 10.27
C ALA A 188 -8.38 -4.15 11.52
N THR A 189 -8.40 -2.86 11.86
CA THR A 189 -7.58 -2.29 12.94
C THR A 189 -8.39 -1.58 14.03
N ALA A 190 -9.54 -1.02 13.69
CA ALA A 190 -10.38 -0.27 14.62
C ALA A 190 -10.83 -1.09 15.85
N PRO A 191 -11.27 -2.35 15.72
CA PRO A 191 -11.68 -3.13 16.88
C PRO A 191 -10.58 -3.29 17.92
N ASP A 192 -9.36 -3.55 17.51
CA ASP A 192 -8.22 -3.73 18.43
C ASP A 192 -7.76 -2.40 19.02
N LEU A 193 -7.79 -1.31 18.24
CA LEU A 193 -7.50 0.04 18.72
C LEU A 193 -8.49 0.45 19.82
N PHE A 194 -9.78 0.35 19.55
CA PHE A 194 -10.80 0.81 20.49
C PHE A 194 -10.91 -0.07 21.74
N ARG A 195 -10.62 -1.38 21.67
CA ARG A 195 -10.52 -2.23 22.86
C ARG A 195 -9.36 -1.85 23.79
N ALA A 196 -8.32 -1.23 23.27
CA ALA A 196 -7.16 -0.79 24.04
C ALA A 196 -7.36 0.59 24.69
N LEU A 197 -8.45 1.31 24.36
CA LEU A 197 -8.77 2.62 24.91
C LEU A 197 -9.70 2.52 26.12
N PRO A 198 -9.60 3.43 27.13
CA PRO A 198 -10.44 3.43 28.32
C PRO A 198 -11.86 3.99 28.04
N LEU A 199 -12.55 3.42 27.07
CA LEU A 199 -13.90 3.83 26.64
C LEU A 199 -14.76 2.61 26.29
N GLN A 200 -16.06 2.82 26.03
CA GLN A 200 -16.96 1.80 25.51
C GLN A 200 -17.18 2.02 24.02
N ALA A 201 -16.87 1.03 23.19
CA ALA A 201 -17.08 1.09 21.74
C ALA A 201 -17.98 -0.04 21.25
N ASP A 202 -19.03 0.33 20.52
CA ASP A 202 -19.84 -0.58 19.74
C ASP A 202 -19.50 -0.40 18.24
N PHE A 203 -19.58 -1.48 17.48
CA PHE A 203 -19.25 -1.51 16.05
C PHE A 203 -20.44 -1.89 15.21
N ILE A 204 -20.59 -1.24 14.06
CA ILE A 204 -21.58 -1.57 13.03
C ILE A 204 -20.91 -1.71 11.66
#